data_8dd555a87875630e51220d60487b8be1
#
_entry.id   8dd555a87875630e51220d60487b8be1
#
_cell.length_a   1.000
_cell.length_b   1.000
_cell.length_c   1.000
_cell.angle_alpha   90.00
_cell.angle_beta   90.00
_cell.angle_gamma   90.00
#
_symmetry.space_group_name_H-M   'P 1'
#
loop_
_entity.id
_entity.type
_entity.pdbx_description
1 polymer ?
#
loop_
_entity_poly.entity_id
_entity_poly.type
_entity_poly.pdbx_seq_one_letter_code
_entity_poly.pdbx_strand_id
1 'polypeptide(L)'
;MISLAAKTRTSFGKKAKSIKTQGGIPAVVYGPGVKNASIEVDQREFKKVFHKAGESSLIELQLDQDPSTGSGQEKRPVLIHEIQKDPVSDNIIHVDFYQADLKEEVEVAIPLVFEGVAPAEKDLGGTLNKNMLEIEVKALPQNLPHEIKVNIEGLKTFEDHILVKNLVVPANVTVQKNPDEIVAQVLAPQKVEEELATEIVENVEDVAKVEKEKKEEVVIEEPKEEKK
;
A
#
# COMPACT_ATOMS: atom_id res chain seq x y z
N MET A 1 16.67 19.65 -6.48
CA MET A 1 15.99 19.09 -5.29
C MET A 1 14.66 19.80 -5.12
N ILE A 2 13.61 19.08 -4.76
CA ILE A 2 12.28 19.64 -4.51
C ILE A 2 12.24 20.02 -3.03
N SER A 3 11.76 21.23 -2.70
CA SER A 3 11.67 21.72 -1.32
C SER A 3 10.24 21.58 -0.79
N LEU A 4 10.12 21.25 0.49
CA LEU A 4 8.86 21.14 1.23
C LEU A 4 8.97 21.94 2.53
N ALA A 5 8.04 22.85 2.76
CA ALA A 5 7.97 23.61 4.01
C ALA A 5 7.32 22.75 5.12
N ALA A 6 7.91 22.78 6.31
CA ALA A 6 7.42 22.06 7.47
C ALA A 6 7.52 22.91 8.72
N LYS A 7 6.55 22.77 9.62
CA LYS A 7 6.50 23.47 10.91
C LYS A 7 6.72 22.50 12.05
N THR A 8 7.43 22.90 13.08
CA THR A 8 7.60 22.09 14.28
C THR A 8 6.27 21.96 15.02
N ARG A 9 5.89 20.74 15.35
CA ARG A 9 4.60 20.41 15.97
C ARG A 9 4.73 20.36 17.49
N THR A 10 3.87 21.09 18.19
CA THR A 10 3.73 21.06 19.65
C THR A 10 2.51 20.24 20.12
N SER A 11 1.61 19.88 19.20
CA SER A 11 0.39 19.15 19.48
C SER A 11 0.56 17.65 19.28
N PHE A 12 0.38 16.85 20.36
CA PHE A 12 0.56 15.40 20.36
C PHE A 12 -0.72 14.64 20.72
N GLY A 13 -0.74 13.34 20.41
CA GLY A 13 -1.83 12.43 20.74
C GLY A 13 -3.17 12.83 20.10
N LYS A 14 -4.24 12.86 20.88
CA LYS A 14 -5.60 13.17 20.38
C LYS A 14 -5.73 14.54 19.72
N LYS A 15 -4.88 15.50 20.09
CA LYS A 15 -4.86 16.86 19.52
C LYS A 15 -4.33 16.87 18.07
N ALA A 16 -3.60 15.85 17.63
CA ALA A 16 -3.17 15.73 16.23
C ALA A 16 -4.33 15.64 15.23
N LYS A 17 -5.54 15.28 15.68
CA LYS A 17 -6.74 15.30 14.83
C LYS A 17 -7.09 16.70 14.34
N SER A 18 -6.81 17.74 15.13
CA SER A 18 -7.06 19.14 14.73
C SER A 18 -6.17 19.57 13.56
N ILE A 19 -4.96 19.05 13.46
CA ILE A 19 -4.04 19.33 12.34
C ILE A 19 -4.64 18.83 11.03
N LYS A 20 -5.20 17.62 11.04
CA LYS A 20 -5.86 17.03 9.85
C LYS A 20 -7.09 17.84 9.41
N THR A 21 -7.89 18.34 10.35
CA THR A 21 -9.06 19.18 10.03
C THR A 21 -8.67 20.55 9.45
N GLN A 22 -7.47 21.03 9.75
CA GLN A 22 -6.91 22.26 9.20
C GLN A 22 -6.17 22.06 7.87
N GLY A 23 -6.15 20.84 7.33
CA GLY A 23 -5.46 20.50 6.08
C GLY A 23 -3.97 20.24 6.24
N GLY A 24 -3.49 20.03 7.46
CA GLY A 24 -2.12 19.63 7.76
C GLY A 24 -1.99 18.10 7.85
N ILE A 25 -0.81 17.59 7.56
CA ILE A 25 -0.41 16.20 7.75
C ILE A 25 0.60 16.17 8.89
N PRO A 26 0.34 15.41 9.98
CA PRO A 26 1.36 15.16 10.99
C PRO A 26 2.45 14.27 10.41
N ALA A 27 3.70 14.62 10.68
CA ALA A 27 4.85 13.87 10.19
C ALA A 27 5.95 13.82 11.25
N VAL A 28 6.92 12.93 11.04
CA VAL A 28 8.10 12.78 11.91
C VAL A 28 9.33 12.73 11.03
N VAL A 29 10.40 13.41 11.48
CA VAL A 29 11.73 13.31 10.88
C VAL A 29 12.65 12.59 11.85
N TYR A 30 13.32 11.57 11.37
CA TYR A 30 14.31 10.81 12.13
C TYR A 30 15.47 10.39 11.23
N GLY A 31 16.58 9.99 11.81
CA GLY A 31 17.75 9.53 11.07
C GLY A 31 19.00 9.43 11.94
N PRO A 32 20.09 8.91 11.38
CA PRO A 32 21.35 8.77 12.10
C PRO A 32 21.90 10.13 12.52
N GLY A 33 22.30 10.24 13.79
CA GLY A 33 22.93 11.45 14.35
C GLY A 33 22.02 12.66 14.52
N VAL A 34 20.70 12.54 14.29
CA VAL A 34 19.75 13.64 14.36
C VAL A 34 18.71 13.39 15.45
N LYS A 35 18.30 14.47 16.14
CA LYS A 35 17.18 14.39 17.08
C LYS A 35 15.88 14.24 16.31
N ASN A 36 15.06 13.27 16.70
CA ASN A 36 13.73 13.09 16.16
C ASN A 36 12.91 14.37 16.33
N ALA A 37 12.34 14.86 15.24
CA ALA A 37 11.51 16.05 15.25
C ALA A 37 10.09 15.69 14.79
N SER A 38 9.10 16.08 15.59
CA SER A 38 7.70 15.98 15.19
C SER A 38 7.32 17.25 14.46
N ILE A 39 6.82 17.10 13.24
CA ILE A 39 6.51 18.20 12.33
C ILE A 39 5.08 18.10 11.78
N GLU A 40 4.63 19.16 11.19
CA GLU A 40 3.42 19.20 10.35
C GLU A 40 3.75 19.82 8.99
N VAL A 41 3.15 19.26 7.96
CA VAL A 41 3.30 19.71 6.56
C VAL A 41 1.93 19.99 5.97
N ASP A 42 1.84 20.94 5.05
CA ASP A 42 0.60 21.21 4.33
C ASP A 42 0.27 20.06 3.36
N GLN A 43 -0.97 19.57 3.39
CA GLN A 43 -1.42 18.45 2.59
C GLN A 43 -1.34 18.72 1.09
N ARG A 44 -1.65 19.95 0.67
CA ARG A 44 -1.65 20.32 -0.75
C ARG A 44 -0.23 20.42 -1.29
N GLU A 45 0.67 21.00 -0.50
CA GLU A 45 2.09 21.11 -0.87
C GLU A 45 2.74 19.72 -0.89
N PHE A 46 2.48 18.90 0.12
CA PHE A 46 2.98 17.53 0.16
C PHE A 46 2.51 16.71 -1.05
N LYS A 47 1.22 16.75 -1.40
CA LYS A 47 0.71 16.04 -2.58
C LYS A 47 1.42 16.46 -3.88
N LYS A 48 1.71 17.74 -4.05
CA LYS A 48 2.45 18.25 -5.22
C LYS A 48 3.89 17.75 -5.25
N VAL A 49 4.55 17.76 -4.09
CA VAL A 49 5.93 17.26 -3.94
C VAL A 49 5.95 15.75 -4.19
N PHE A 50 5.06 15.02 -3.58
CA PHE A 50 4.94 13.58 -3.73
C PHE A 50 4.68 13.14 -5.18
N HIS A 51 3.80 13.85 -5.90
CA HIS A 51 3.53 13.59 -7.32
C HIS A 51 4.75 13.80 -8.23
N LYS A 52 5.68 14.70 -7.83
CA LYS A 52 6.90 14.98 -8.60
C LYS A 52 8.09 14.13 -8.16
N ALA A 53 8.18 13.86 -6.88
CA ALA A 53 9.30 13.17 -6.27
C ALA A 53 9.11 11.66 -6.19
N GLY A 54 7.88 11.16 -6.06
CA GLY A 54 7.61 9.77 -5.72
C GLY A 54 8.01 9.44 -4.27
N GLU A 55 8.05 8.16 -3.93
CA GLU A 55 8.36 7.67 -2.58
C GLU A 55 9.87 7.60 -2.30
N SER A 56 10.68 7.45 -3.33
CA SER A 56 12.12 7.18 -3.20
C SER A 56 13.03 8.37 -3.48
N SER A 57 12.49 9.60 -3.60
CA SER A 57 13.30 10.77 -3.93
C SER A 57 13.79 11.54 -2.72
N LEU A 58 14.97 12.13 -2.87
CA LEU A 58 15.52 13.07 -1.90
C LEU A 58 14.80 14.42 -1.98
N ILE A 59 14.21 14.85 -0.87
CA ILE A 59 13.48 16.09 -0.71
C ILE A 59 14.24 17.01 0.27
N GLU A 60 14.30 18.31 -0.01
CA GLU A 60 14.83 19.30 0.91
C GLU A 60 13.70 19.79 1.84
N LEU A 61 13.71 19.32 3.08
CA LEU A 61 12.75 19.76 4.10
C LEU A 61 13.21 21.08 4.70
N GLN A 62 12.37 22.10 4.62
CA GLN A 62 12.60 23.41 5.21
C GLN A 62 11.82 23.50 6.55
N LEU A 63 12.54 23.37 7.65
CA LEU A 63 11.95 23.45 9.00
C LEU A 63 11.88 24.91 9.43
N ASP A 64 10.67 25.40 9.66
CA ASP A 64 10.46 26.63 10.39
C ASP A 64 10.71 26.32 11.89
N GLN A 65 11.85 26.75 12.41
CA GLN A 65 12.12 26.66 13.85
C GLN A 65 11.33 27.73 14.59
N ASP A 66 10.97 27.43 15.84
CA ASP A 66 10.29 28.38 16.71
C ASP A 66 11.05 29.70 16.76
N PRO A 67 10.36 30.86 16.67
CA PRO A 67 10.97 32.18 16.68
C PRO A 67 11.79 32.51 17.94
N SER A 68 11.71 31.63 18.96
CA SER A 68 12.47 31.79 20.21
C SER A 68 13.95 31.37 20.13
N THR A 69 14.38 30.66 19.09
CA THR A 69 15.73 30.07 18.97
C THR A 69 16.63 30.82 17.97
N GLY A 70 16.13 31.83 17.26
CA GLY A 70 16.93 32.78 16.48
C GLY A 70 17.76 32.24 15.30
N SER A 71 17.61 30.96 14.95
CA SER A 71 18.31 30.34 13.82
C SER A 71 17.34 30.20 12.64
N GLY A 72 17.79 30.66 11.46
CA GLY A 72 17.02 30.65 10.23
C GLY A 72 16.55 29.25 9.82
N GLN A 73 15.79 29.20 8.76
CA GLN A 73 15.25 27.98 8.17
C GLN A 73 16.33 26.90 8.05
N GLU A 74 16.15 25.81 8.78
CA GLU A 74 17.06 24.66 8.68
C GLU A 74 16.62 23.78 7.51
N LYS A 75 17.53 23.58 6.56
CA LYS A 75 17.32 22.73 5.40
C LYS A 75 17.89 21.36 5.65
N ARG A 76 17.06 20.34 5.59
CA ARG A 76 17.46 18.95 5.81
C ARG A 76 17.13 18.09 4.58
N PRO A 77 18.10 17.37 4.02
CA PRO A 77 17.81 16.38 3.00
C PRO A 77 17.15 15.16 3.64
N VAL A 78 15.95 14.83 3.19
CA VAL A 78 15.16 13.71 3.72
C VAL A 78 14.60 12.86 2.58
N LEU A 79 14.41 11.58 2.85
CA LEU A 79 13.64 10.64 2.01
C LEU A 79 12.26 10.47 2.63
N ILE A 80 11.24 10.25 1.81
CA ILE A 80 9.96 9.76 2.26
C ILE A 80 10.13 8.27 2.52
N HIS A 81 9.99 7.84 3.78
CA HIS A 81 10.19 6.45 4.15
C HIS A 81 8.87 5.67 4.15
N GLU A 82 7.82 6.26 4.72
CA GLU A 82 6.51 5.64 4.79
C GLU A 82 5.41 6.68 4.69
N ILE A 83 4.33 6.34 4.00
CA ILE A 83 3.12 7.15 3.90
C ILE A 83 1.94 6.31 4.36
N GLN A 84 1.32 6.71 5.46
CA GLN A 84 0.08 6.10 5.93
C GLN A 84 -1.13 6.80 5.32
N LYS A 85 -1.98 6.04 4.64
CA LYS A 85 -3.22 6.51 4.03
C LYS A 85 -4.43 5.95 4.77
N ASP A 86 -5.50 6.70 4.79
CA ASP A 86 -6.79 6.25 5.28
C ASP A 86 -7.43 5.30 4.24
N PRO A 87 -7.79 4.07 4.60
CA PRO A 87 -8.27 3.07 3.64
C PRO A 87 -9.64 3.40 3.02
N VAL A 88 -10.39 4.33 3.59
CA VAL A 88 -11.73 4.71 3.11
C VAL A 88 -11.69 5.99 2.28
N SER A 89 -10.95 7.00 2.75
CA SER A 89 -10.91 8.32 2.11
C SER A 89 -9.67 8.56 1.24
N ASP A 90 -8.71 7.63 1.26
CA ASP A 90 -7.39 7.71 0.60
C ASP A 90 -6.58 8.97 0.97
N ASN A 91 -6.98 9.61 2.07
CA ASN A 91 -6.26 10.77 2.58
C ASN A 91 -5.02 10.34 3.37
N ILE A 92 -3.95 11.10 3.20
CA ILE A 92 -2.71 10.86 3.92
C ILE A 92 -2.91 11.19 5.41
N ILE A 93 -2.63 10.22 6.26
CA ILE A 93 -2.79 10.30 7.72
C ILE A 93 -1.49 10.70 8.41
N HIS A 94 -0.37 10.14 7.96
CA HIS A 94 0.97 10.33 8.52
C HIS A 94 2.02 10.19 7.44
N VAL A 95 3.14 10.86 7.62
CA VAL A 95 4.31 10.74 6.74
C VAL A 95 5.56 10.63 7.60
N ASP A 96 6.38 9.65 7.28
CA ASP A 96 7.66 9.40 7.91
C ASP A 96 8.79 9.87 6.99
N PHE A 97 9.58 10.83 7.47
CA PHE A 97 10.74 11.33 6.76
C PHE A 97 12.01 10.77 7.39
N TYR A 98 12.80 10.11 6.60
CA TYR A 98 14.11 9.62 7.00
C TYR A 98 15.20 10.56 6.52
N GLN A 99 15.95 11.15 7.47
CA GLN A 99 17.12 11.94 7.14
C GLN A 99 18.29 11.00 6.86
N ALA A 100 18.56 10.78 5.59
CA ALA A 100 19.63 9.88 5.16
C ALA A 100 20.98 10.58 5.15
N ASP A 101 22.02 9.87 5.56
CA ASP A 101 23.38 10.29 5.24
C ASP A 101 23.65 9.98 3.75
N LEU A 102 24.14 11.00 3.01
CA LEU A 102 24.41 10.86 1.57
C LEU A 102 25.52 9.85 1.25
N LYS A 103 26.28 9.41 2.25
CA LYS A 103 27.40 8.47 2.14
C LYS A 103 27.04 7.04 2.52
N GLU A 104 25.92 6.84 3.17
CA GLU A 104 25.46 5.52 3.59
C GLU A 104 24.38 4.99 2.66
N GLU A 105 24.40 3.68 2.43
CA GLU A 105 23.35 3.02 1.67
C GLU A 105 22.06 2.93 2.52
N VAL A 106 20.95 3.25 1.93
CA VAL A 106 19.63 3.17 2.56
C VAL A 106 18.78 2.11 1.89
N GLU A 107 17.93 1.48 2.68
CA GLU A 107 16.94 0.52 2.20
C GLU A 107 15.61 1.25 2.05
N VAL A 108 15.05 1.22 0.84
CA VAL A 108 13.80 1.91 0.49
C VAL A 108 12.95 1.02 -0.40
N ALA A 109 11.63 1.03 -0.19
CA ALA A 109 10.67 0.41 -1.09
C ALA A 109 10.45 1.31 -2.31
N ILE A 110 10.57 0.75 -3.51
CA ILE A 110 10.37 1.46 -4.78
C ILE A 110 9.14 0.89 -5.47
N PRO A 111 8.18 1.73 -5.89
CA PRO A 111 6.99 1.28 -6.60
C PRO A 111 7.33 0.71 -7.99
N LEU A 112 6.61 -0.35 -8.35
CA LEU A 112 6.71 -0.99 -9.66
C LEU A 112 5.59 -0.44 -10.56
N VAL A 113 5.99 0.17 -11.69
CA VAL A 113 5.06 0.68 -12.69
C VAL A 113 4.97 -0.31 -13.84
N PHE A 114 3.81 -0.92 -14.03
CA PHE A 114 3.56 -1.88 -15.10
C PHE A 114 3.19 -1.16 -16.38
N GLU A 115 4.05 -1.30 -17.42
CA GLU A 115 3.85 -0.68 -18.73
C GLU A 115 3.47 -1.74 -19.78
N GLY A 116 2.58 -1.37 -20.70
CA GLY A 116 2.10 -2.23 -21.76
C GLY A 116 0.78 -2.93 -21.44
N VAL A 117 0.38 -3.87 -22.28
CA VAL A 117 -0.81 -4.73 -22.11
C VAL A 117 -0.38 -6.18 -22.28
N ALA A 118 -0.71 -7.02 -21.33
CA ALA A 118 -0.40 -8.45 -21.41
C ALA A 118 -1.28 -9.11 -22.49
N PRO A 119 -0.70 -9.76 -23.53
CA PRO A 119 -1.51 -10.47 -24.54
C PRO A 119 -2.40 -11.55 -23.93
N ALA A 120 -1.93 -12.24 -22.89
CA ALA A 120 -2.72 -13.25 -22.18
C ALA A 120 -3.98 -12.68 -21.50
N GLU A 121 -3.94 -11.42 -21.04
CA GLU A 121 -5.13 -10.73 -20.51
C GLU A 121 -6.14 -10.41 -21.61
N LYS A 122 -5.63 -9.86 -22.75
CA LYS A 122 -6.49 -9.38 -23.85
C LYS A 122 -7.02 -10.49 -24.73
N ASP A 123 -6.18 -11.46 -25.10
CA ASP A 123 -6.52 -12.48 -26.10
C ASP A 123 -7.13 -13.74 -25.46
N LEU A 124 -6.70 -14.09 -24.27
CA LEU A 124 -7.15 -15.29 -23.54
C LEU A 124 -8.13 -14.99 -22.40
N GLY A 125 -8.47 -13.71 -22.16
CA GLY A 125 -9.39 -13.31 -21.09
C GLY A 125 -8.89 -13.56 -19.68
N GLY A 126 -7.57 -13.65 -19.49
CA GLY A 126 -6.96 -13.81 -18.18
C GLY A 126 -7.04 -12.56 -17.32
N THR A 127 -6.71 -12.69 -16.04
CA THR A 127 -6.61 -11.57 -15.11
C THR A 127 -5.15 -11.36 -14.71
N LEU A 128 -4.65 -10.13 -14.91
CA LEU A 128 -3.30 -9.76 -14.47
C LEU A 128 -3.25 -9.71 -12.95
N ASN A 129 -2.49 -10.61 -12.35
CA ASN A 129 -2.19 -10.59 -10.92
C ASN A 129 -0.82 -9.98 -10.68
N LYS A 130 -0.79 -8.87 -9.94
CA LYS A 130 0.41 -8.17 -9.50
C LYS A 130 0.73 -8.64 -8.09
N ASN A 131 1.65 -9.59 -7.96
CA ASN A 131 2.03 -10.15 -6.66
C ASN A 131 2.80 -9.14 -5.81
N MET A 132 3.56 -8.25 -6.48
CA MET A 132 4.32 -7.18 -5.83
C MET A 132 3.99 -5.86 -6.48
N LEU A 133 3.70 -4.86 -5.67
CA LEU A 133 3.50 -3.47 -6.10
C LEU A 133 4.75 -2.62 -5.85
N GLU A 134 5.59 -3.06 -4.92
CA GLU A 134 6.80 -2.39 -4.46
C GLU A 134 7.92 -3.40 -4.30
N ILE A 135 9.16 -2.95 -4.46
CA ILE A 135 10.35 -3.78 -4.24
C ILE A 135 11.35 -3.05 -3.35
N GLU A 136 11.85 -3.76 -2.34
CA GLU A 136 12.88 -3.24 -1.44
C GLU A 136 14.23 -3.27 -2.12
N VAL A 137 14.87 -2.12 -2.17
CA VAL A 137 16.20 -1.95 -2.74
C VAL A 137 17.14 -1.25 -1.78
N LYS A 138 18.40 -1.54 -1.91
CA LYS A 138 19.49 -0.92 -1.18
C LYS A 138 20.37 -0.14 -2.15
N ALA A 139 20.48 1.17 -1.92
CA ALA A 139 21.29 2.06 -2.74
C ALA A 139 21.68 3.34 -1.98
N LEU A 140 22.62 4.10 -2.56
CA LEU A 140 22.89 5.45 -2.08
C LEU A 140 21.69 6.36 -2.39
N PRO A 141 21.33 7.31 -1.51
CA PRO A 141 20.17 8.20 -1.69
C PRO A 141 20.16 8.97 -3.02
N GLN A 142 21.32 9.21 -3.59
CA GLN A 142 21.47 9.91 -4.88
C GLN A 142 21.16 9.04 -6.09
N ASN A 143 21.24 7.70 -5.95
CA ASN A 143 21.09 6.73 -7.03
C ASN A 143 19.75 6.01 -7.01
N LEU A 144 18.86 6.37 -6.08
CA LEU A 144 17.52 5.79 -5.98
C LEU A 144 16.67 6.19 -7.19
N PRO A 145 16.12 5.24 -7.96
CA PRO A 145 15.14 5.55 -9.00
C PRO A 145 13.78 5.88 -8.39
N HIS A 146 13.00 6.72 -9.05
CA HIS A 146 11.65 7.09 -8.61
C HIS A 146 10.66 5.94 -8.76
N GLU A 147 10.84 5.13 -9.78
CA GLU A 147 9.99 4.00 -10.15
C GLU A 147 10.82 2.97 -10.91
N ILE A 148 10.40 1.72 -10.87
CA ILE A 148 10.96 0.66 -11.70
C ILE A 148 9.89 0.23 -12.69
N LYS A 149 10.18 0.39 -13.99
CA LYS A 149 9.26 0.03 -15.07
C LYS A 149 9.32 -1.45 -15.34
N VAL A 150 8.16 -2.08 -15.36
CA VAL A 150 7.98 -3.51 -15.63
C VAL A 150 7.18 -3.67 -16.91
N ASN A 151 7.80 -4.17 -17.97
CA ASN A 151 7.10 -4.45 -19.22
C ASN A 151 6.33 -5.78 -19.11
N ILE A 152 4.99 -5.71 -19.24
CA ILE A 152 4.10 -6.88 -19.17
C ILE A 152 3.72 -7.45 -20.54
N GLU A 153 4.23 -6.90 -21.65
CA GLU A 153 3.96 -7.42 -23.01
C GLU A 153 4.55 -8.83 -23.25
N GLY A 154 5.48 -9.24 -22.41
CA GLY A 154 6.06 -10.58 -22.44
C GLY A 154 5.13 -11.69 -21.96
N LEU A 155 4.04 -11.38 -21.26
CA LEU A 155 3.07 -12.35 -20.72
C LEU A 155 2.07 -12.77 -21.81
N LYS A 156 2.43 -13.82 -22.58
CA LYS A 156 1.62 -14.33 -23.70
C LYS A 156 0.72 -15.48 -23.30
N THR A 157 1.11 -16.27 -22.32
CA THR A 157 0.38 -17.44 -21.82
C THR A 157 0.12 -17.33 -20.33
N PHE A 158 -0.74 -18.20 -19.78
CA PHE A 158 -0.99 -18.25 -18.33
C PHE A 158 0.20 -18.82 -17.52
N GLU A 159 1.13 -19.48 -18.19
CA GLU A 159 2.34 -20.02 -17.57
C GLU A 159 3.47 -18.99 -17.51
N ASP A 160 3.36 -17.90 -18.27
CA ASP A 160 4.35 -16.84 -18.29
C ASP A 160 4.26 -16.00 -16.99
N HIS A 161 5.41 -15.73 -16.41
CA HIS A 161 5.54 -14.91 -15.23
C HIS A 161 6.77 -14.01 -15.30
N ILE A 162 6.66 -12.86 -14.68
CA ILE A 162 7.78 -11.92 -14.55
C ILE A 162 8.42 -12.15 -13.19
N LEU A 163 9.72 -12.44 -13.19
CA LEU A 163 10.52 -12.64 -12.00
C LEU A 163 11.30 -11.37 -11.65
N VAL A 164 11.71 -11.25 -10.38
CA VAL A 164 12.56 -10.15 -9.90
C VAL A 164 13.80 -9.96 -10.74
N LYS A 165 14.45 -11.06 -11.18
CA LYS A 165 15.63 -11.01 -12.07
C LYS A 165 15.40 -10.38 -13.45
N ASN A 166 14.14 -10.30 -13.89
CA ASN A 166 13.77 -9.73 -15.19
C ASN A 166 13.54 -8.21 -15.13
N LEU A 167 13.63 -7.62 -13.93
CA LEU A 167 13.47 -6.19 -13.74
C LEU A 167 14.69 -5.43 -14.25
N VAL A 168 14.43 -4.31 -14.90
CA VAL A 168 15.49 -3.39 -15.35
C VAL A 168 15.86 -2.47 -14.19
N VAL A 169 16.86 -2.87 -13.42
CA VAL A 169 17.35 -2.12 -12.26
C VAL A 169 18.64 -1.38 -12.64
N PRO A 170 18.83 -0.11 -12.23
CA PRO A 170 20.09 0.61 -12.43
C PRO A 170 21.28 -0.10 -11.75
N ALA A 171 22.47 0.00 -12.34
CA ALA A 171 23.67 -0.73 -11.90
C ALA A 171 24.09 -0.45 -10.43
N ASN A 172 23.68 0.67 -9.85
CA ASN A 172 24.06 1.10 -8.50
C ASN A 172 23.01 0.77 -7.44
N VAL A 173 22.04 -0.08 -7.77
CA VAL A 173 20.92 -0.46 -6.89
C VAL A 173 20.95 -1.96 -6.68
N THR A 174 20.94 -2.38 -5.42
CA THR A 174 20.91 -3.80 -5.04
C THR A 174 19.50 -4.17 -4.56
N VAL A 175 18.89 -5.16 -5.20
CA VAL A 175 17.57 -5.66 -4.80
C VAL A 175 17.73 -6.62 -3.61
N GLN A 176 16.89 -6.44 -2.58
CA GLN A 176 16.93 -7.26 -1.35
C GLN A 176 16.01 -8.49 -1.41
N LYS A 177 15.26 -8.67 -2.50
CA LYS A 177 14.33 -9.79 -2.69
C LYS A 177 14.98 -10.95 -3.46
N ASN A 178 14.38 -12.14 -3.32
CA ASN A 178 14.83 -13.32 -4.07
C ASN A 178 14.69 -13.10 -5.58
N PRO A 179 15.72 -13.40 -6.40
CA PRO A 179 15.67 -13.20 -7.84
C PRO A 179 14.63 -14.07 -8.56
N ASP A 180 14.23 -15.20 -7.95
CA ASP A 180 13.24 -16.12 -8.52
C ASP A 180 11.79 -15.87 -8.02
N GLU A 181 11.57 -14.79 -7.29
CA GLU A 181 10.25 -14.41 -6.81
C GLU A 181 9.40 -13.82 -7.95
N ILE A 182 8.10 -14.15 -7.97
CA ILE A 182 7.19 -13.72 -9.04
C ILE A 182 6.67 -12.32 -8.73
N VAL A 183 6.91 -11.39 -9.63
CA VAL A 183 6.44 -10.00 -9.57
C VAL A 183 5.03 -9.86 -10.13
N ALA A 184 4.79 -10.45 -11.32
CA ALA A 184 3.49 -10.44 -11.96
C ALA A 184 3.27 -11.71 -12.79
N GLN A 185 2.01 -12.15 -12.86
CA GLN A 185 1.56 -13.29 -13.67
C GLN A 185 0.13 -13.07 -14.14
N VAL A 186 -0.27 -13.78 -15.18
CA VAL A 186 -1.67 -13.78 -15.65
C VAL A 186 -2.33 -15.07 -15.20
N LEU A 187 -3.44 -14.95 -14.48
CA LEU A 187 -4.24 -16.08 -14.04
C LEU A 187 -5.35 -16.36 -15.06
N ALA A 188 -5.63 -17.65 -15.31
CA ALA A 188 -6.76 -18.06 -16.11
C ALA A 188 -8.08 -17.62 -15.43
N PRO A 189 -9.11 -17.24 -16.21
CA PRO A 189 -10.40 -16.91 -15.64
C PRO A 189 -10.98 -18.13 -14.93
N GLN A 190 -11.25 -18.01 -13.63
CA GLN A 190 -11.97 -19.03 -12.91
C GLN A 190 -13.44 -18.97 -13.32
N LYS A 191 -13.97 -20.05 -13.85
CA LYS A 191 -15.41 -20.21 -14.06
C LYS A 191 -16.10 -20.42 -12.72
N VAL A 192 -16.38 -19.33 -12.03
CA VAL A 192 -17.08 -19.34 -10.72
C VAL A 192 -18.55 -19.78 -10.86
N GLU A 193 -19.05 -19.95 -12.11
CA GLU A 193 -20.46 -20.26 -12.35
C GLU A 193 -20.84 -21.74 -12.09
N GLU A 194 -19.89 -22.69 -12.11
CA GLU A 194 -20.24 -24.09 -11.89
C GLU A 194 -20.29 -24.52 -10.41
N GLU A 195 -19.50 -23.89 -9.53
CA GLU A 195 -19.54 -24.24 -8.09
C GLU A 195 -20.76 -23.67 -7.37
N LEU A 196 -21.23 -22.47 -7.75
CA LEU A 196 -22.46 -21.89 -7.19
C LEU A 196 -23.74 -22.60 -7.65
N ALA A 197 -23.72 -23.22 -8.85
CA ALA A 197 -24.86 -23.98 -9.35
C ALA A 197 -24.96 -25.37 -8.69
N THR A 198 -23.85 -26.00 -8.31
CA THR A 198 -23.84 -27.27 -7.61
C THR A 198 -24.20 -27.15 -6.14
N GLU A 199 -23.75 -26.09 -5.44
CA GLU A 199 -24.15 -25.82 -4.05
C GLU A 199 -25.62 -25.44 -3.90
N ILE A 200 -26.24 -24.80 -4.89
CA ILE A 200 -27.66 -24.46 -4.86
C ILE A 200 -28.55 -25.68 -5.07
N VAL A 201 -28.11 -26.69 -5.84
CA VAL A 201 -28.89 -27.90 -6.09
C VAL A 201 -28.86 -28.88 -4.93
N GLU A 202 -27.73 -28.99 -4.20
CA GLU A 202 -27.66 -29.85 -3.00
C GLU A 202 -28.47 -29.30 -1.82
N ASN A 203 -28.56 -27.95 -1.68
CA ASN A 203 -29.34 -27.36 -0.57
C ASN A 203 -30.86 -27.40 -0.78
N VAL A 204 -31.36 -27.60 -2.00
CA VAL A 204 -32.81 -27.66 -2.26
C VAL A 204 -33.38 -29.08 -2.01
N GLU A 205 -32.60 -30.13 -2.18
CA GLU A 205 -33.05 -31.49 -1.88
C GLU A 205 -33.06 -31.81 -0.38
N ASP A 206 -32.15 -31.25 0.41
CA ASP A 206 -32.13 -31.45 1.87
C ASP A 206 -33.24 -30.67 2.60
N VAL A 207 -33.66 -29.51 2.10
CA VAL A 207 -34.79 -28.74 2.70
C VAL A 207 -36.14 -29.43 2.45
N ALA A 208 -36.31 -30.15 1.35
CA ALA A 208 -37.55 -30.90 1.06
C ALA A 208 -37.73 -32.17 1.89
N LYS A 209 -36.65 -32.74 2.44
CA LYS A 209 -36.72 -33.92 3.31
C LYS A 209 -37.04 -33.57 4.76
N VAL A 210 -36.54 -32.42 5.25
CA VAL A 210 -36.76 -31.98 6.64
C VAL A 210 -38.19 -31.49 6.86
N GLU A 211 -38.88 -30.96 5.83
CA GLU A 211 -40.29 -30.54 5.97
C GLU A 211 -41.29 -31.72 5.99
N LYS A 212 -40.93 -32.90 5.44
CA LYS A 212 -41.80 -34.05 5.48
C LYS A 212 -41.72 -34.82 6.82
N GLU A 213 -40.57 -34.86 7.45
CA GLU A 213 -40.45 -35.51 8.78
C GLU A 213 -41.07 -34.67 9.90
N LYS A 214 -41.07 -33.36 9.82
CA LYS A 214 -41.70 -32.49 10.83
C LYS A 214 -43.22 -32.44 10.80
N LYS A 215 -43.85 -32.91 9.72
CA LYS A 215 -45.34 -32.98 9.63
C LYS A 215 -45.95 -34.28 10.15
N GLU A 216 -45.16 -35.33 10.35
CA GLU A 216 -45.65 -36.59 10.92
C GLU A 216 -45.50 -36.69 12.43
N GLU A 217 -44.67 -35.87 13.08
CA GLU A 217 -44.49 -35.90 14.55
C GLU A 217 -45.40 -34.98 15.35
N VAL A 218 -46.20 -34.10 14.71
CA VAL A 218 -47.04 -33.11 15.39
C VAL A 218 -48.51 -33.58 15.55
N VAL A 219 -48.85 -34.84 15.26
CA VAL A 219 -50.23 -35.34 15.33
C VAL A 219 -50.54 -36.19 16.59
N ILE A 220 -49.58 -36.41 17.46
CA ILE A 220 -49.84 -37.18 18.69
C ILE A 220 -49.21 -36.46 19.88
N GLU A 221 -49.94 -35.51 20.47
CA GLU A 221 -49.97 -35.20 21.91
C GLU A 221 -50.72 -33.90 22.20
N GLU A 222 -52.00 -34.06 22.48
CA GLU A 222 -52.80 -33.25 23.39
C GLU A 222 -53.81 -34.17 24.06
N PRO A 223 -54.36 -33.94 25.23
CA PRO A 223 -54.04 -33.01 26.32
C PRO A 223 -54.10 -33.67 27.70
N LYS A 224 -53.69 -32.99 28.77
CA LYS A 224 -54.39 -33.03 30.09
C LYS A 224 -53.91 -31.91 31.01
N GLU A 225 -54.90 -31.11 31.34
CA GLU A 225 -55.15 -30.29 32.52
C GLU A 225 -54.46 -30.76 33.82
N GLU A 226 -54.01 -29.84 34.65
CA GLU A 226 -54.67 -29.42 35.91
C GLU A 226 -53.88 -28.37 36.70
N LYS A 227 -54.55 -27.29 36.98
CA LYS A 227 -54.76 -26.59 38.24
C LYS A 227 -53.80 -26.89 39.42
N LYS A 228 -53.04 -25.89 39.84
CA LYS A 228 -53.25 -25.24 41.15
C LYS A 228 -52.46 -23.96 41.22
#